data_c382b13cfa400b430691b9b25037eccd
#
_entry.id   c382b13cfa400b430691b9b25037eccd
#
_cell.length_a   1.000
_cell.length_b   1.000
_cell.length_c   1.000
_cell.angle_alpha   90.00
_cell.angle_beta   90.00
_cell.angle_gamma   90.00
#
_symmetry.space_group_name_H-M   'P 1'
#
loop_
_entity.id
_entity.type
_entity.pdbx_description
1 polymer ?
#
loop_
_entity_poly.entity_id
_entity_poly.type
_entity_poly.pdbx_seq_one_letter_code
_entity_poly.pdbx_strand_id
1 'polypeptide(L)'
;MNLFFFQNCISPHQIPFIEELSVFTDVDRVVVIAPRVDYDDRKLMGWKTSKLLETKGIEFLITPTMKVVQRLYEECKGIETFCFFSGINAFPEIVPWMKLSFNYSFKRGVITEPPLLYNHPLWLHKLRFALKDWRYVKYFDYLLVMGDEFVPYYRFWSKKWKVLPFVYCTEWRERIYPIPTSEKLKVLYVGSLSDRKNVVEMFQVLCQKTDLELGIVGDGEKRAQIEEMSMQANTEVVLYGMQPMERISDIMQQYDVLILPSKHDGWGAVVNEALILGLYVITSNHCGASYLLKDKQQGMIFTLEEAQSLSNVADVCIAKKDWIRETVNERITCSKNYI
;
A
#
# COMPACT_ATOMS: atom_id res chain seq x y z
N MET A 1 28.19 2.40 3.37
CA MET A 1 27.55 1.35 2.55
C MET A 1 26.65 1.96 1.47
N ASN A 2 26.42 1.21 0.35
CA ASN A 2 25.50 1.64 -0.70
C ASN A 2 24.17 0.89 -0.62
N LEU A 3 23.06 1.58 -0.91
CA LEU A 3 21.71 1.02 -0.95
C LEU A 3 21.12 1.20 -2.34
N PHE A 4 20.78 0.11 -3.02
CA PHE A 4 20.19 0.12 -4.35
C PHE A 4 18.80 -0.50 -4.31
N PHE A 5 17.78 0.25 -4.76
CA PHE A 5 16.39 -0.18 -4.79
C PHE A 5 15.91 -0.33 -6.23
N PHE A 6 15.63 -1.56 -6.63
CA PHE A 6 15.11 -1.91 -7.96
C PHE A 6 13.59 -2.00 -7.88
N GLN A 7 12.92 -0.97 -8.37
CA GLN A 7 11.46 -0.81 -8.31
C GLN A 7 10.84 -0.93 -9.69
N ASN A 8 9.57 -1.37 -9.74
CA ASN A 8 8.82 -1.44 -11.00
C ASN A 8 8.41 -0.06 -11.55
N CYS A 9 8.26 0.91 -10.67
CA CYS A 9 8.07 2.34 -10.96
C CYS A 9 8.43 3.16 -9.71
N ILE A 10 8.48 4.47 -9.82
CA ILE A 10 8.65 5.35 -8.67
C ILE A 10 7.34 5.42 -7.90
N SER A 11 7.39 5.17 -6.60
CA SER A 11 6.19 5.06 -5.76
C SER A 11 6.24 6.00 -4.57
N PRO A 12 5.19 6.83 -4.36
CA PRO A 12 5.08 7.69 -3.19
C PRO A 12 4.99 6.92 -1.86
N HIS A 13 4.78 5.61 -1.91
CA HIS A 13 4.75 4.73 -0.73
C HIS A 13 6.08 4.00 -0.49
N GLN A 14 7.07 4.22 -1.34
CA GLN A 14 8.40 3.63 -1.19
C GLN A 14 9.49 4.70 -1.05
N ILE A 15 9.36 5.84 -1.70
CA ILE A 15 10.35 6.91 -1.62
C ILE A 15 10.52 7.45 -0.19
N PRO A 16 9.47 7.67 0.64
CA PRO A 16 9.64 8.20 1.98
C PRO A 16 10.59 7.38 2.86
N PHE A 17 10.44 6.04 2.92
CA PHE A 17 11.35 5.23 3.72
C PHE A 17 12.77 5.16 3.14
N ILE A 18 12.93 5.28 1.82
CA ILE A 18 14.24 5.32 1.16
C ILE A 18 14.93 6.65 1.46
N GLU A 19 14.18 7.74 1.50
CA GLU A 19 14.69 9.06 1.90
C GLU A 19 15.19 9.04 3.33
N GLU A 20 14.42 8.49 4.26
CA GLU A 20 14.85 8.31 5.65
C GLU A 20 16.14 7.46 5.77
N LEU A 21 16.28 6.43 4.94
CA LEU A 21 17.51 5.64 4.92
C LEU A 21 18.70 6.43 4.38
N SER A 22 18.50 7.41 3.50
CA SER A 22 19.57 8.20 2.90
C SER A 22 20.27 9.16 3.87
N VAL A 23 19.65 9.48 5.00
CA VAL A 23 20.22 10.38 6.01
C VAL A 23 21.04 9.67 7.08
N PHE A 24 21.09 8.33 7.09
CA PHE A 24 21.92 7.60 8.04
C PHE A 24 23.41 7.75 7.73
N THR A 25 24.22 7.98 8.78
CA THR A 25 25.65 8.25 8.65
C THR A 25 26.47 7.12 8.00
N ASP A 26 25.98 5.90 8.06
CA ASP A 26 26.64 4.72 7.48
C ASP A 26 26.25 4.49 6.01
N VAL A 27 25.36 5.32 5.45
CA VAL A 27 24.92 5.24 4.07
C VAL A 27 25.64 6.29 3.23
N ASP A 28 26.45 5.83 2.29
CA ASP A 28 27.24 6.71 1.41
C ASP A 28 26.47 7.09 0.14
N ARG A 29 25.65 6.16 -0.38
CA ARG A 29 24.94 6.35 -1.65
C ARG A 29 23.63 5.58 -1.65
N VAL A 30 22.56 6.23 -2.08
CA VAL A 30 21.25 5.62 -2.31
C VAL A 30 20.84 5.80 -3.77
N VAL A 31 20.53 4.70 -4.45
CA VAL A 31 20.13 4.70 -5.86
C VAL A 31 18.80 3.96 -6.02
N VAL A 32 17.84 4.63 -6.63
CA VAL A 32 16.57 4.00 -7.03
C VAL A 32 16.59 3.78 -8.55
N ILE A 33 16.43 2.53 -8.95
CA ILE A 33 16.50 2.06 -10.32
C ILE A 33 15.13 1.56 -10.75
N ALA A 34 14.54 2.16 -11.80
CA ALA A 34 13.22 1.78 -12.28
C ALA A 34 13.13 1.75 -13.81
N PRO A 35 12.33 0.85 -14.41
CA PRO A 35 12.12 0.78 -15.84
C PRO A 35 11.22 1.93 -16.35
N ARG A 36 10.53 2.62 -15.46
CA ARG A 36 9.63 3.76 -15.76
C ARG A 36 9.40 4.60 -14.52
N VAL A 37 8.99 5.86 -14.73
CA VAL A 37 8.57 6.72 -13.62
C VAL A 37 7.21 6.24 -13.10
N ASP A 38 6.22 6.13 -13.99
CA ASP A 38 4.82 5.80 -13.70
C ASP A 38 4.24 4.75 -14.62
N TYR A 39 3.11 4.19 -14.20
CA TYR A 39 2.11 3.55 -15.06
C TYR A 39 1.01 4.56 -15.43
N ASP A 40 0.43 4.44 -16.63
CA ASP A 40 -0.58 5.40 -17.10
C ASP A 40 -1.86 5.38 -16.24
N ASP A 41 -2.26 4.22 -15.73
CA ASP A 41 -3.37 4.10 -14.79
C ASP A 41 -3.11 4.86 -13.48
N ARG A 42 -1.87 4.93 -13.01
CA ARG A 42 -1.50 5.68 -11.80
C ARG A 42 -1.48 7.19 -12.03
N LYS A 43 -1.07 7.63 -13.20
CA LYS A 43 -1.22 9.05 -13.60
C LYS A 43 -2.70 9.46 -13.60
N LEU A 44 -3.56 8.59 -14.11
CA LEU A 44 -5.01 8.78 -14.04
C LEU A 44 -5.55 8.80 -12.60
N MET A 45 -4.86 8.22 -11.65
CA MET A 45 -5.18 8.28 -10.20
C MET A 45 -4.60 9.54 -9.51
N GLY A 46 -4.08 10.51 -10.27
CA GLY A 46 -3.57 11.77 -9.74
C GLY A 46 -2.17 11.70 -9.14
N TRP A 47 -1.39 10.63 -9.40
CA TRP A 47 -0.01 10.54 -8.95
C TRP A 47 0.87 11.57 -9.66
N LYS A 48 1.62 12.36 -8.90
CA LYS A 48 2.61 13.33 -9.39
C LYS A 48 4.02 12.87 -9.03
N THR A 49 4.37 11.69 -9.49
CA THR A 49 5.64 11.03 -9.18
C THR A 49 6.88 11.76 -9.71
N SER A 50 6.72 12.64 -10.71
CA SER A 50 7.83 13.45 -11.20
C SER A 50 8.51 14.30 -10.13
N LYS A 51 7.74 14.80 -9.13
CA LYS A 51 8.29 15.56 -8.00
C LYS A 51 9.17 14.69 -7.09
N LEU A 52 8.90 13.40 -7.01
CA LEU A 52 9.69 12.47 -6.19
C LEU A 52 11.11 12.28 -6.73
N LEU A 53 11.33 12.56 -8.02
CA LEU A 53 12.67 12.50 -8.62
C LEU A 53 13.60 13.61 -8.14
N GLU A 54 13.06 14.62 -7.45
CA GLU A 54 13.80 15.73 -6.87
C GLU A 54 14.17 15.48 -5.38
N THR A 55 13.82 14.31 -4.83
CA THR A 55 14.13 13.94 -3.44
C THR A 55 15.63 13.96 -3.20
N LYS A 56 16.06 14.73 -2.21
CA LYS A 56 17.47 14.89 -1.87
C LYS A 56 18.06 13.60 -1.28
N GLY A 57 19.32 13.34 -1.55
CA GLY A 57 20.01 12.16 -1.04
C GLY A 57 19.74 10.87 -1.83
N ILE A 58 18.87 10.91 -2.83
CA ILE A 58 18.56 9.76 -3.70
C ILE A 58 18.96 10.05 -5.14
N GLU A 59 19.73 9.15 -5.74
CA GLU A 59 20.00 9.14 -7.18
C GLU A 59 18.95 8.29 -7.89
N PHE A 60 18.36 8.80 -8.97
CA PHE A 60 17.35 8.09 -9.75
C PHE A 60 17.90 7.69 -11.13
N LEU A 61 17.85 6.41 -11.42
CA LEU A 61 18.16 5.84 -12.74
C LEU A 61 16.88 5.30 -13.37
N ILE A 62 16.28 6.08 -14.26
CA ILE A 62 15.04 5.73 -14.94
C ILE A 62 15.35 5.14 -16.31
N THR A 63 14.80 3.97 -16.59
CA THR A 63 14.98 3.21 -17.85
C THR A 63 16.47 3.01 -18.20
N PRO A 64 17.34 2.62 -17.24
CA PRO A 64 18.75 2.47 -17.54
C PRO A 64 18.98 1.27 -18.45
N THR A 65 19.94 1.41 -19.36
CA THR A 65 20.41 0.27 -20.15
C THR A 65 21.20 -0.70 -19.26
N MET A 66 21.31 -1.97 -19.68
CA MET A 66 22.14 -2.96 -18.96
C MET A 66 23.59 -2.49 -18.76
N LYS A 67 24.16 -1.73 -19.72
CA LYS A 67 25.52 -1.18 -19.60
C LYS A 67 25.64 -0.16 -18.47
N VAL A 68 24.61 0.67 -18.25
CA VAL A 68 24.58 1.65 -17.15
C VAL A 68 24.55 0.93 -15.81
N VAL A 69 23.66 -0.06 -15.65
CA VAL A 69 23.57 -0.84 -14.41
C VAL A 69 24.85 -1.65 -14.16
N GLN A 70 25.46 -2.21 -15.21
CA GLN A 70 26.71 -2.92 -15.08
C GLN A 70 27.84 -1.98 -14.61
N ARG A 71 27.94 -0.76 -15.16
CA ARG A 71 28.90 0.24 -14.70
C ARG A 71 28.70 0.60 -13.24
N LEU A 72 27.45 0.84 -12.83
CA LEU A 72 27.11 1.08 -11.43
C LEU A 72 27.60 -0.04 -10.51
N TYR A 73 27.43 -1.31 -10.90
CA TYR A 73 27.88 -2.45 -10.12
C TYR A 73 29.42 -2.54 -10.08
N GLU A 74 30.12 -2.26 -11.19
CA GLU A 74 31.59 -2.25 -11.21
C GLU A 74 32.17 -1.13 -10.32
N GLU A 75 31.56 0.06 -10.32
CA GLU A 75 31.95 1.18 -9.44
C GLU A 75 31.85 0.81 -7.95
N CYS A 76 30.92 -0.09 -7.59
CA CYS A 76 30.69 -0.50 -6.20
C CYS A 76 31.39 -1.82 -5.82
N LYS A 77 32.25 -2.36 -6.69
CA LYS A 77 32.98 -3.58 -6.43
C LYS A 77 33.92 -3.40 -5.25
N GLY A 78 33.79 -4.28 -4.25
CA GLY A 78 34.56 -4.19 -3.00
C GLY A 78 33.98 -3.24 -1.95
N ILE A 79 32.92 -2.51 -2.26
CA ILE A 79 32.18 -1.66 -1.31
C ILE A 79 30.98 -2.45 -0.79
N GLU A 80 30.67 -2.35 0.50
CA GLU A 80 29.48 -2.96 1.06
C GLU A 80 28.22 -2.37 0.40
N THR A 81 27.51 -3.21 -0.34
CA THR A 81 26.37 -2.81 -1.16
C THR A 81 25.20 -3.75 -0.97
N PHE A 82 24.03 -3.18 -0.74
CA PHE A 82 22.76 -3.88 -0.62
C PHE A 82 21.87 -3.58 -1.83
N CYS A 83 21.35 -4.61 -2.47
CA CYS A 83 20.43 -4.49 -3.60
C CYS A 83 19.08 -5.06 -3.21
N PHE A 84 18.05 -4.22 -3.17
CA PHE A 84 16.66 -4.60 -2.86
C PHE A 84 15.83 -4.62 -4.14
N PHE A 85 15.12 -5.73 -4.39
CA PHE A 85 14.33 -5.96 -5.59
C PHE A 85 12.85 -6.08 -5.26
N SER A 86 11.99 -5.43 -6.03
CA SER A 86 10.53 -5.57 -5.94
C SER A 86 10.10 -6.92 -6.51
N GLY A 87 10.02 -7.92 -5.63
CA GLY A 87 9.73 -9.31 -6.01
C GLY A 87 10.90 -10.02 -6.72
N ILE A 88 10.83 -11.35 -6.83
CA ILE A 88 11.86 -12.16 -7.51
C ILE A 88 11.61 -12.19 -9.03
N ASN A 89 10.40 -12.53 -9.44
CA ASN A 89 9.98 -12.62 -10.84
C ASN A 89 8.67 -11.84 -11.11
N ALA A 90 8.33 -10.91 -10.24
CA ALA A 90 7.09 -10.15 -10.36
C ALA A 90 7.12 -9.18 -11.55
N PHE A 91 8.29 -8.62 -11.84
CA PHE A 91 8.48 -7.61 -12.89
C PHE A 91 9.60 -8.03 -13.84
N PRO A 92 9.27 -8.49 -15.06
CA PRO A 92 10.24 -8.99 -16.05
C PRO A 92 11.38 -8.02 -16.35
N GLU A 93 11.11 -6.72 -16.30
CA GLU A 93 12.09 -5.67 -16.60
C GLU A 93 13.21 -5.57 -15.54
N ILE A 94 12.94 -5.94 -14.28
CA ILE A 94 13.91 -5.92 -13.17
C ILE A 94 14.78 -7.18 -13.16
N VAL A 95 14.26 -8.31 -13.64
CA VAL A 95 14.93 -9.62 -13.60
C VAL A 95 16.33 -9.61 -14.24
N PRO A 96 16.58 -8.96 -15.39
CA PRO A 96 17.93 -8.89 -15.96
C PRO A 96 18.94 -8.19 -15.02
N TRP A 97 18.54 -7.07 -14.40
CA TRP A 97 19.39 -6.33 -13.45
C TRP A 97 19.67 -7.15 -12.18
N MET A 98 18.64 -7.85 -11.68
CA MET A 98 18.77 -8.76 -10.56
C MET A 98 19.77 -9.88 -10.87
N LYS A 99 19.66 -10.55 -12.02
CA LYS A 99 20.58 -11.63 -12.42
C LYS A 99 22.00 -11.13 -12.59
N LEU A 100 22.20 -9.93 -13.14
CA LEU A 100 23.51 -9.32 -13.25
C LEU A 100 24.17 -9.15 -11.89
N SER A 101 23.40 -8.77 -10.84
CA SER A 101 23.94 -8.61 -9.48
C SER A 101 24.54 -9.90 -8.90
N PHE A 102 24.14 -11.08 -9.40
CA PHE A 102 24.66 -12.37 -8.89
C PHE A 102 26.15 -12.58 -9.17
N ASN A 103 26.73 -11.81 -10.09
CA ASN A 103 28.17 -11.84 -10.40
C ASN A 103 29.01 -11.01 -9.43
N TYR A 104 28.39 -10.34 -8.46
CA TYR A 104 29.03 -9.45 -7.49
C TYR A 104 28.78 -9.95 -6.07
N SER A 105 29.66 -9.59 -5.13
CA SER A 105 29.56 -9.94 -3.71
C SER A 105 28.60 -9.05 -2.93
N PHE A 106 27.51 -8.58 -3.57
CA PHE A 106 26.51 -7.75 -2.93
C PHE A 106 25.59 -8.56 -2.02
N LYS A 107 25.09 -7.93 -0.96
CA LYS A 107 23.97 -8.44 -0.17
C LYS A 107 22.65 -8.13 -0.90
N ARG A 108 21.73 -9.07 -0.92
CA ARG A 108 20.49 -8.95 -1.70
C ARG A 108 19.27 -9.18 -0.84
N GLY A 109 18.29 -8.30 -1.03
CA GLY A 109 16.99 -8.40 -0.41
C GLY A 109 15.88 -8.41 -1.46
N VAL A 110 14.75 -9.00 -1.09
CA VAL A 110 13.50 -8.94 -1.86
C VAL A 110 12.46 -8.25 -0.99
N ILE A 111 11.75 -7.28 -1.56
CA ILE A 111 10.56 -6.67 -0.97
C ILE A 111 9.36 -7.31 -1.66
N THR A 112 8.45 -7.91 -0.89
CA THR A 112 7.30 -8.64 -1.45
C THR A 112 6.02 -8.37 -0.68
N GLU A 113 4.93 -8.22 -1.44
CA GLU A 113 3.58 -8.21 -0.90
C GLU A 113 3.17 -9.61 -0.43
N PRO A 114 2.11 -9.71 0.39
CA PRO A 114 1.55 -10.99 0.80
C PRO A 114 1.14 -11.86 -0.39
N PRO A 115 1.23 -13.18 -0.30
CA PRO A 115 0.67 -14.04 -1.34
C PRO A 115 -0.84 -13.91 -1.39
N LEU A 116 -1.42 -13.88 -2.59
CA LEU A 116 -2.86 -13.74 -2.84
C LEU A 116 -3.61 -15.03 -2.48
N LEU A 117 -3.92 -15.24 -1.22
CA LEU A 117 -4.50 -16.51 -0.75
C LEU A 117 -5.97 -16.68 -1.13
N TYR A 118 -6.72 -15.61 -1.36
CA TYR A 118 -8.16 -15.69 -1.63
C TYR A 118 -8.51 -16.33 -2.97
N ASN A 119 -7.65 -16.23 -4.00
CA ASN A 119 -7.88 -16.82 -5.34
C ASN A 119 -7.31 -18.23 -5.48
N HIS A 120 -6.35 -18.58 -4.63
CA HIS A 120 -5.65 -19.85 -4.75
C HIS A 120 -5.23 -20.36 -3.37
N PRO A 121 -5.41 -21.65 -3.11
CA PRO A 121 -4.99 -22.24 -1.86
C PRO A 121 -3.46 -22.17 -1.68
N LEU A 122 -3.01 -22.11 -0.43
CA LEU A 122 -1.60 -21.95 -0.06
C LEU A 122 -0.65 -22.93 -0.76
N TRP A 123 -1.12 -24.17 -1.02
CA TRP A 123 -0.30 -25.17 -1.71
C TRP A 123 0.01 -24.80 -3.16
N LEU A 124 -0.90 -24.12 -3.88
CA LEU A 124 -0.64 -23.62 -5.23
C LEU A 124 0.40 -22.51 -5.23
N HIS A 125 0.36 -21.61 -4.24
CA HIS A 125 1.39 -20.60 -4.09
C HIS A 125 2.75 -21.25 -3.79
N LYS A 126 2.79 -22.28 -2.94
CA LYS A 126 4.00 -23.05 -2.67
C LYS A 126 4.52 -23.72 -3.94
N LEU A 127 3.65 -24.36 -4.71
CA LEU A 127 4.04 -25.01 -5.98
C LEU A 127 4.59 -23.98 -6.99
N ARG A 128 3.92 -22.83 -7.14
CA ARG A 128 4.38 -21.75 -8.03
C ARG A 128 5.75 -21.22 -7.60
N PHE A 129 5.94 -21.00 -6.32
CA PHE A 129 7.22 -20.57 -5.78
C PHE A 129 8.31 -21.60 -6.04
N ALA A 130 8.05 -22.87 -5.76
CA ALA A 130 8.98 -23.98 -6.02
C ALA A 130 9.40 -24.05 -7.49
N LEU A 131 8.47 -23.86 -8.43
CA LEU A 131 8.75 -23.95 -9.86
C LEU A 131 9.47 -22.72 -10.43
N LYS A 132 9.14 -21.52 -9.95
CA LYS A 132 9.59 -20.27 -10.56
C LYS A 132 10.72 -19.58 -9.77
N ASP A 133 10.61 -19.53 -8.45
CA ASP A 133 11.42 -18.65 -7.60
C ASP A 133 12.48 -19.38 -6.80
N TRP A 134 12.26 -20.67 -6.50
CA TRP A 134 13.16 -21.50 -5.71
C TRP A 134 14.64 -21.43 -6.13
N ARG A 135 14.89 -21.45 -7.43
CA ARG A 135 16.27 -21.42 -7.98
C ARG A 135 17.04 -20.14 -7.62
N TYR A 136 16.34 -19.06 -7.28
CA TYR A 136 16.94 -17.77 -6.93
C TYR A 136 17.16 -17.61 -5.43
N VAL A 137 16.51 -18.42 -4.59
CA VAL A 137 16.57 -18.34 -3.12
C VAL A 137 18.01 -18.26 -2.60
N LYS A 138 18.93 -19.03 -3.19
CA LYS A 138 20.33 -19.09 -2.78
C LYS A 138 21.11 -17.79 -2.95
N TYR A 139 20.62 -16.85 -3.75
CA TYR A 139 21.28 -15.57 -4.06
C TYR A 139 20.85 -14.43 -3.15
N PHE A 140 19.83 -14.65 -2.32
CA PHE A 140 19.29 -13.62 -1.43
C PHE A 140 19.65 -13.88 0.03
N ASP A 141 19.86 -12.78 0.76
CA ASP A 141 20.18 -12.75 2.18
C ASP A 141 18.98 -12.31 3.02
N TYR A 142 18.14 -11.41 2.46
CA TYR A 142 17.04 -10.76 3.15
C TYR A 142 15.74 -10.92 2.38
N LEU A 143 14.65 -11.04 3.12
CA LEU A 143 13.28 -10.95 2.57
C LEU A 143 12.46 -10.02 3.46
N LEU A 144 12.03 -8.91 2.88
CA LEU A 144 11.14 -7.94 3.50
C LEU A 144 9.71 -8.27 3.08
N VAL A 145 8.93 -8.80 4.01
CA VAL A 145 7.58 -9.29 3.77
C VAL A 145 6.57 -8.33 4.36
N MET A 146 5.61 -7.90 3.56
CA MET A 146 4.52 -7.07 4.06
C MET A 146 3.60 -7.90 4.94
N GLY A 147 3.51 -7.48 6.21
CA GLY A 147 2.81 -8.20 7.26
C GLY A 147 3.64 -9.34 7.89
N ASP A 148 3.60 -9.47 9.22
CA ASP A 148 4.35 -10.49 9.96
C ASP A 148 3.72 -11.88 9.88
N GLU A 149 2.43 -11.98 9.58
CA GLU A 149 1.67 -13.23 9.45
C GLU A 149 2.23 -14.14 8.33
N PHE A 150 2.86 -13.54 7.29
CA PHE A 150 3.45 -14.30 6.19
C PHE A 150 4.93 -14.66 6.41
N VAL A 151 5.54 -14.19 7.48
CA VAL A 151 6.94 -14.54 7.83
C VAL A 151 7.13 -16.05 7.96
N PRO A 152 6.25 -16.83 8.63
CA PRO A 152 6.40 -18.29 8.70
C PRO A 152 6.32 -18.98 7.34
N TYR A 153 5.48 -18.47 6.42
CA TYR A 153 5.36 -19.00 5.05
C TYR A 153 6.70 -18.92 4.31
N TYR A 154 7.36 -17.78 4.36
CA TYR A 154 8.62 -17.58 3.67
C TYR A 154 9.81 -18.27 4.36
N ARG A 155 9.85 -18.35 5.69
CA ARG A 155 10.85 -19.11 6.45
C ARG A 155 10.85 -20.60 6.12
N PHE A 156 9.72 -21.14 5.67
CA PHE A 156 9.65 -22.52 5.19
C PHE A 156 10.58 -22.78 4.00
N TRP A 157 10.77 -21.77 3.12
CA TRP A 157 11.55 -21.92 1.89
C TRP A 157 13.06 -21.80 2.10
N SER A 158 13.49 -21.05 3.10
CA SER A 158 14.92 -20.92 3.38
C SER A 158 15.17 -20.55 4.85
N LYS A 159 15.94 -21.38 5.52
CA LYS A 159 16.50 -21.06 6.84
C LYS A 159 17.60 -19.99 6.76
N LYS A 160 18.18 -19.76 5.57
CA LYS A 160 19.26 -18.82 5.34
C LYS A 160 18.76 -17.38 5.28
N TRP A 161 17.53 -17.16 4.85
CA TRP A 161 16.97 -15.83 4.73
C TRP A 161 16.71 -15.19 6.09
N LYS A 162 17.15 -13.96 6.23
CA LYS A 162 16.64 -13.09 7.28
C LYS A 162 15.29 -12.52 6.79
N VAL A 163 14.20 -13.14 7.22
CA VAL A 163 12.85 -12.69 6.90
C VAL A 163 12.45 -11.65 7.92
N LEU A 164 12.20 -10.43 7.45
CA LEU A 164 11.84 -9.27 8.25
C LEU A 164 10.43 -8.81 7.87
N PRO A 165 9.59 -8.51 8.86
CA PRO A 165 8.33 -7.83 8.58
C PRO A 165 8.61 -6.44 8.00
N PHE A 166 7.80 -6.03 7.04
CA PHE A 166 7.88 -4.75 6.36
C PHE A 166 6.48 -4.21 6.12
N VAL A 167 6.34 -2.91 5.98
CA VAL A 167 5.10 -2.24 5.58
C VAL A 167 5.44 -1.15 4.58
N TYR A 168 4.52 -0.77 3.71
CA TYR A 168 4.66 0.46 2.97
C TYR A 168 4.57 1.63 3.94
N CYS A 169 5.45 2.59 3.73
CA CYS A 169 5.43 3.84 4.47
C CYS A 169 4.74 4.91 3.61
N THR A 170 4.22 5.92 4.27
CA THR A 170 3.70 7.11 3.61
C THR A 170 4.30 8.33 4.29
N GLU A 171 4.39 9.44 3.57
CA GLU A 171 4.83 10.70 4.13
C GLU A 171 3.96 11.05 5.34
N TRP A 172 4.60 11.39 6.45
CA TRP A 172 3.88 11.84 7.62
C TRP A 172 3.18 13.17 7.34
N ARG A 173 1.88 13.24 7.64
CA ARG A 173 1.08 14.46 7.52
C ARG A 173 0.35 14.73 8.82
N GLU A 174 0.44 15.96 9.29
CA GLU A 174 -0.33 16.38 10.45
C GLU A 174 -1.79 16.62 10.08
N ARG A 175 -2.67 16.28 11.02
CA ARG A 175 -4.07 16.65 10.92
C ARG A 175 -4.22 18.13 11.20
N ILE A 176 -4.71 18.91 10.23
CA ILE A 176 -4.91 20.36 10.33
C ILE A 176 -6.39 20.75 10.38
N TYR A 177 -7.29 19.85 9.95
CA TYR A 177 -8.73 20.08 10.00
C TYR A 177 -9.33 19.58 11.32
N PRO A 178 -10.36 20.26 11.85
CA PRO A 178 -11.06 19.80 13.05
C PRO A 178 -11.73 18.44 12.81
N ILE A 179 -12.00 17.73 13.91
CA ILE A 179 -12.77 16.50 13.87
C ILE A 179 -14.19 16.83 13.43
N PRO A 180 -14.82 16.03 12.53
CA PRO A 180 -16.19 16.24 12.12
C PRO A 180 -17.19 16.29 13.30
N THR A 181 -18.14 17.22 13.24
CA THR A 181 -19.17 17.40 14.29
C THR A 181 -20.59 17.07 13.78
N SER A 182 -20.71 16.54 12.56
CA SER A 182 -21.98 16.17 11.95
C SER A 182 -22.76 15.16 12.81
N GLU A 183 -24.09 15.21 12.77
CA GLU A 183 -24.92 14.17 13.40
C GLU A 183 -24.76 12.80 12.74
N LYS A 184 -24.39 12.77 11.44
CA LYS A 184 -24.12 11.56 10.68
C LYS A 184 -22.66 11.14 10.80
N LEU A 185 -22.40 9.83 10.70
CA LEU A 185 -21.05 9.29 10.53
C LEU A 185 -20.57 9.58 9.10
N LYS A 186 -19.39 10.17 8.95
CA LYS A 186 -18.81 10.47 7.63
C LYS A 186 -17.87 9.36 7.20
N VAL A 187 -18.24 8.65 6.13
CA VAL A 187 -17.47 7.52 5.58
C VAL A 187 -16.90 7.91 4.23
N LEU A 188 -15.61 7.69 4.02
CA LEU A 188 -14.91 8.01 2.79
C LEU A 188 -14.40 6.74 2.09
N TYR A 189 -14.63 6.63 0.81
CA TYR A 189 -13.94 5.72 -0.08
C TYR A 189 -12.92 6.49 -0.93
N VAL A 190 -11.70 5.95 -1.07
CA VAL A 190 -10.66 6.49 -1.95
C VAL A 190 -10.04 5.36 -2.76
N GLY A 191 -10.17 5.44 -4.10
CA GLY A 191 -9.59 4.44 -4.99
C GLY A 191 -10.25 4.38 -6.36
N SER A 192 -9.76 3.49 -7.23
CA SER A 192 -10.37 3.27 -8.55
C SER A 192 -11.77 2.67 -8.42
N LEU A 193 -12.71 3.16 -9.22
CA LEU A 193 -14.08 2.64 -9.27
C LEU A 193 -14.14 1.40 -10.18
N SER A 194 -13.74 0.25 -9.64
CA SER A 194 -13.56 -1.02 -10.37
C SER A 194 -14.15 -2.21 -9.63
N ASP A 195 -14.40 -3.32 -10.36
CA ASP A 195 -14.87 -4.58 -9.77
C ASP A 195 -13.91 -5.13 -8.72
N ARG A 196 -12.61 -5.00 -8.94
CA ARG A 196 -11.57 -5.41 -8.00
C ARG A 196 -11.68 -4.68 -6.66
N LYS A 197 -12.02 -3.40 -6.70
CA LYS A 197 -12.20 -2.55 -5.51
C LYS A 197 -13.56 -2.72 -4.84
N ASN A 198 -14.47 -3.50 -5.44
CA ASN A 198 -15.78 -3.85 -4.87
C ASN A 198 -16.67 -2.65 -4.51
N VAL A 199 -16.51 -1.55 -5.25
CA VAL A 199 -17.16 -0.27 -4.93
C VAL A 199 -18.68 -0.33 -5.08
N VAL A 200 -19.20 -1.14 -6.02
CA VAL A 200 -20.66 -1.25 -6.26
C VAL A 200 -21.35 -1.95 -5.08
N GLU A 201 -20.82 -3.08 -4.61
CA GLU A 201 -21.37 -3.81 -3.47
C GLU A 201 -21.28 -2.96 -2.18
N MET A 202 -20.15 -2.29 -1.95
CA MET A 202 -20.02 -1.32 -0.86
C MET A 202 -21.12 -0.27 -0.93
N PHE A 203 -21.32 0.33 -2.12
CA PHE A 203 -22.33 1.37 -2.30
C PHE A 203 -23.73 0.84 -2.01
N GLN A 204 -24.09 -0.34 -2.54
CA GLN A 204 -25.40 -0.98 -2.30
C GLN A 204 -25.70 -1.15 -0.80
N VAL A 205 -24.69 -1.48 -0.01
CA VAL A 205 -24.85 -1.65 1.44
C VAL A 205 -24.96 -0.31 2.14
N LEU A 206 -24.08 0.64 1.84
CA LEU A 206 -24.00 1.91 2.56
C LEU A 206 -25.09 2.89 2.17
N CYS A 207 -25.57 2.88 0.91
CA CYS A 207 -26.63 3.78 0.44
C CYS A 207 -28.00 3.56 1.13
N GLN A 208 -28.16 2.45 1.87
CA GLN A 208 -29.37 2.17 2.66
C GLN A 208 -29.31 2.77 4.08
N LYS A 209 -28.17 3.27 4.51
CA LYS A 209 -27.94 3.78 5.88
C LYS A 209 -28.23 5.29 5.94
N THR A 210 -29.22 5.70 6.73
CA THR A 210 -29.62 7.12 6.86
C THR A 210 -28.70 7.93 7.76
N ASP A 211 -28.00 7.25 8.69
CA ASP A 211 -27.19 7.85 9.74
C ASP A 211 -25.70 8.00 9.33
N LEU A 212 -25.41 7.87 8.03
CA LEU A 212 -24.09 8.14 7.48
C LEU A 212 -24.15 9.10 6.27
N GLU A 213 -23.01 9.70 5.97
CA GLU A 213 -22.69 10.45 4.76
C GLU A 213 -21.57 9.72 4.05
N LEU A 214 -21.66 9.49 2.73
CA LEU A 214 -20.70 8.74 1.95
C LEU A 214 -19.97 9.66 0.97
N GLY A 215 -18.65 9.83 1.15
CA GLY A 215 -17.76 10.46 0.18
C GLY A 215 -17.10 9.42 -0.71
N ILE A 216 -16.97 9.71 -2.00
CA ILE A 216 -16.27 8.84 -2.95
C ILE A 216 -15.26 9.67 -3.74
N VAL A 217 -13.98 9.33 -3.59
CA VAL A 217 -12.86 9.89 -4.35
C VAL A 217 -12.33 8.84 -5.30
N GLY A 218 -12.27 9.17 -6.58
CA GLY A 218 -11.73 8.32 -7.63
C GLY A 218 -12.55 8.29 -8.89
N ASP A 219 -12.07 7.50 -9.83
CA ASP A 219 -12.70 7.30 -11.14
C ASP A 219 -12.49 5.86 -11.61
N GLY A 220 -13.21 5.43 -12.63
CA GLY A 220 -13.08 4.10 -13.20
C GLY A 220 -14.34 3.61 -13.92
N GLU A 221 -14.30 2.36 -14.35
CA GLU A 221 -15.35 1.72 -15.16
C GLU A 221 -16.75 1.67 -14.50
N LYS A 222 -16.79 1.76 -13.16
CA LYS A 222 -18.05 1.74 -12.38
C LYS A 222 -18.61 3.12 -12.09
N ARG A 223 -17.99 4.21 -12.57
CA ARG A 223 -18.41 5.58 -12.26
C ARG A 223 -19.86 5.84 -12.62
N ALA A 224 -20.27 5.57 -13.87
CA ALA A 224 -21.65 5.80 -14.33
C ALA A 224 -22.68 5.03 -13.49
N GLN A 225 -22.35 3.79 -13.12
CA GLN A 225 -23.20 2.97 -12.27
C GLN A 225 -23.36 3.57 -10.86
N ILE A 226 -22.28 4.06 -10.26
CA ILE A 226 -22.31 4.72 -8.94
C ILE A 226 -23.09 6.05 -9.00
N GLU A 227 -22.91 6.84 -10.07
CA GLU A 227 -23.65 8.08 -10.27
C GLU A 227 -25.17 7.81 -10.38
N GLU A 228 -25.59 6.81 -11.15
CA GLU A 228 -27.00 6.41 -11.26
C GLU A 228 -27.56 5.94 -9.90
N MET A 229 -26.84 5.09 -9.20
CA MET A 229 -27.27 4.59 -7.89
C MET A 229 -27.34 5.71 -6.84
N SER A 230 -26.49 6.73 -6.93
CA SER A 230 -26.47 7.84 -5.99
C SER A 230 -27.75 8.69 -6.04
N MET A 231 -28.43 8.73 -7.18
CA MET A 231 -29.71 9.46 -7.34
C MET A 231 -30.85 8.79 -6.57
N GLN A 232 -30.72 7.53 -6.22
CA GLN A 232 -31.74 6.74 -5.52
C GLN A 232 -31.31 6.36 -4.08
N ALA A 233 -30.18 6.88 -3.62
CA ALA A 233 -29.64 6.57 -2.31
C ALA A 233 -30.45 7.25 -1.19
N ASN A 234 -30.64 6.54 -0.08
CA ASN A 234 -31.19 7.13 1.16
C ASN A 234 -30.10 7.91 1.93
N THR A 235 -28.85 7.61 1.65
CA THR A 235 -27.65 8.21 2.22
C THR A 235 -27.28 9.47 1.44
N GLU A 236 -26.78 10.48 2.11
CA GLU A 236 -26.13 11.63 1.46
C GLU A 236 -24.81 11.20 0.83
N VAL A 237 -24.66 11.43 -0.49
CA VAL A 237 -23.51 10.99 -1.27
C VAL A 237 -22.78 12.17 -1.89
N VAL A 238 -21.47 12.26 -1.67
CA VAL A 238 -20.59 13.26 -2.28
C VAL A 238 -19.62 12.57 -3.23
N LEU A 239 -19.75 12.82 -4.53
CA LEU A 239 -18.85 12.29 -5.56
C LEU A 239 -17.79 13.35 -5.91
N TYR A 240 -16.56 13.14 -5.46
CA TYR A 240 -15.45 14.07 -5.70
C TYR A 240 -14.79 13.88 -7.07
N GLY A 241 -15.03 12.74 -7.73
CA GLY A 241 -14.26 12.35 -8.91
C GLY A 241 -12.78 12.14 -8.61
N MET A 242 -11.96 12.26 -9.65
CA MET A 242 -10.50 12.18 -9.53
C MET A 242 -9.95 13.39 -8.78
N GLN A 243 -9.11 13.16 -7.79
CA GLN A 243 -8.45 14.22 -7.01
C GLN A 243 -6.92 14.03 -7.02
N PRO A 244 -6.14 15.13 -7.05
CA PRO A 244 -4.69 15.06 -6.85
C PRO A 244 -4.36 14.51 -5.46
N MET A 245 -3.24 13.79 -5.32
CA MET A 245 -2.83 13.18 -4.05
C MET A 245 -2.74 14.19 -2.90
N GLU A 246 -2.27 15.40 -3.17
CA GLU A 246 -2.17 16.46 -2.15
C GLU A 246 -3.53 16.81 -1.57
N ARG A 247 -4.59 16.76 -2.40
CA ARG A 247 -5.94 17.09 -1.99
C ARG A 247 -6.68 15.95 -1.30
N ILE A 248 -6.24 14.71 -1.54
CA ILE A 248 -6.84 13.52 -0.91
C ILE A 248 -6.72 13.60 0.62
N SER A 249 -5.57 14.01 1.14
CA SER A 249 -5.37 14.14 2.59
C SER A 249 -6.27 15.22 3.21
N ASP A 250 -6.54 16.33 2.50
CA ASP A 250 -7.45 17.37 2.96
C ASP A 250 -8.91 16.89 3.00
N ILE A 251 -9.28 16.07 1.99
CA ILE A 251 -10.61 15.45 1.97
C ILE A 251 -10.72 14.42 3.09
N MET A 252 -9.72 13.53 3.27
CA MET A 252 -9.74 12.52 4.32
C MET A 252 -10.01 13.10 5.69
N GLN A 253 -9.37 14.21 6.03
CA GLN A 253 -9.53 14.85 7.34
C GLN A 253 -10.95 15.37 7.63
N GLN A 254 -11.82 15.46 6.62
CA GLN A 254 -13.22 15.85 6.76
C GLN A 254 -14.15 14.67 7.05
N TYR A 255 -13.58 13.45 7.15
CA TYR A 255 -14.30 12.20 7.37
C TYR A 255 -13.87 11.52 8.67
N ASP A 256 -14.74 10.66 9.20
CA ASP A 256 -14.51 9.88 10.40
C ASP A 256 -13.87 8.52 10.08
N VAL A 257 -14.29 7.93 8.98
CA VAL A 257 -13.98 6.54 8.60
C VAL A 257 -13.48 6.48 7.16
N LEU A 258 -12.39 5.74 6.92
CA LEU A 258 -12.03 5.25 5.58
C LEU A 258 -12.61 3.85 5.38
N ILE A 259 -13.20 3.58 4.23
CA ILE A 259 -13.60 2.24 3.82
C ILE A 259 -12.82 1.76 2.59
N LEU A 260 -12.21 0.55 2.68
CA LEU A 260 -11.51 -0.12 1.58
C LEU A 260 -12.07 -1.54 1.38
N PRO A 261 -13.14 -1.71 0.57
CA PRO A 261 -13.90 -2.96 0.47
C PRO A 261 -13.33 -3.95 -0.55
N SER A 262 -12.07 -3.83 -0.93
CA SER A 262 -11.46 -4.51 -2.06
C SER A 262 -11.63 -6.03 -2.03
N LYS A 263 -12.04 -6.62 -3.15
CA LYS A 263 -11.97 -8.09 -3.37
C LYS A 263 -10.53 -8.58 -3.40
N HIS A 264 -9.62 -7.68 -3.75
CA HIS A 264 -8.20 -7.89 -3.66
C HIS A 264 -7.44 -6.57 -3.66
N ASP A 265 -6.56 -6.43 -2.68
CA ASP A 265 -5.55 -5.38 -2.64
C ASP A 265 -4.24 -5.94 -2.07
N GLY A 266 -3.14 -5.85 -2.83
CA GLY A 266 -1.84 -6.36 -2.38
C GLY A 266 -1.41 -5.73 -1.06
N TRP A 267 -1.62 -4.41 -0.93
CA TRP A 267 -1.47 -3.71 0.34
C TRP A 267 -2.67 -2.82 0.65
N GLY A 268 -2.93 -1.80 -0.14
CA GLY A 268 -3.94 -0.78 0.13
C GLY A 268 -3.35 0.40 0.89
N ALA A 269 -2.35 1.07 0.31
CA ALA A 269 -1.59 2.15 0.94
C ALA A 269 -2.44 3.32 1.46
N VAL A 270 -3.64 3.52 0.91
CA VAL A 270 -4.61 4.50 1.39
C VAL A 270 -5.01 4.28 2.86
N VAL A 271 -4.87 3.04 3.38
CA VAL A 271 -5.08 2.72 4.80
C VAL A 271 -4.02 3.39 5.66
N ASN A 272 -2.75 3.37 5.23
CA ASN A 272 -1.67 4.07 5.92
C ASN A 272 -1.98 5.57 5.99
N GLU A 273 -2.36 6.18 4.86
CA GLU A 273 -2.70 7.59 4.77
C GLU A 273 -3.87 7.97 5.70
N ALA A 274 -4.89 7.12 5.78
CA ALA A 274 -6.03 7.35 6.66
C ALA A 274 -5.65 7.26 8.15
N LEU A 275 -4.87 6.24 8.53
CA LEU A 275 -4.47 6.01 9.91
C LEU A 275 -3.59 7.14 10.47
N ILE A 276 -2.66 7.68 9.69
CA ILE A 276 -1.83 8.83 10.13
C ILE A 276 -2.66 10.09 10.33
N LEU A 277 -3.79 10.24 9.64
CA LEU A 277 -4.74 11.33 9.80
C LEU A 277 -5.81 11.05 10.88
N GLY A 278 -5.74 9.88 11.53
CA GLY A 278 -6.61 9.49 12.62
C GLY A 278 -7.99 8.99 12.21
N LEU A 279 -8.22 8.66 10.93
CA LEU A 279 -9.47 8.03 10.51
C LEU A 279 -9.57 6.62 11.10
N TYR A 280 -10.80 6.22 11.41
CA TYR A 280 -11.11 4.81 11.68
C TYR A 280 -11.17 4.07 10.33
N VAL A 281 -10.68 2.83 10.27
CA VAL A 281 -10.61 2.12 8.98
C VAL A 281 -11.52 0.90 8.97
N ILE A 282 -12.34 0.78 7.94
CA ILE A 282 -13.06 -0.45 7.59
C ILE A 282 -12.41 -1.04 6.35
N THR A 283 -11.92 -2.28 6.43
CA THR A 283 -11.35 -2.95 5.26
C THR A 283 -11.81 -4.40 5.16
N SER A 284 -11.74 -4.97 3.95
CA SER A 284 -11.99 -6.39 3.75
C SER A 284 -10.83 -7.25 4.27
N ASN A 285 -11.12 -8.50 4.58
CA ASN A 285 -10.12 -9.54 4.88
C ASN A 285 -9.17 -9.86 3.69
N HIS A 286 -9.44 -9.33 2.48
CA HIS A 286 -8.61 -9.50 1.27
C HIS A 286 -7.72 -8.29 0.97
N CYS A 287 -7.57 -7.38 1.90
CA CYS A 287 -6.66 -6.24 1.81
C CYS A 287 -5.41 -6.50 2.68
N GLY A 288 -4.22 -6.37 2.10
CA GLY A 288 -2.97 -6.59 2.83
C GLY A 288 -2.80 -5.65 4.03
N ALA A 289 -3.26 -4.39 3.90
CA ALA A 289 -3.20 -3.40 4.99
C ALA A 289 -4.19 -3.68 6.14
N SER A 290 -5.07 -4.70 6.04
CA SER A 290 -5.84 -5.19 7.19
C SER A 290 -4.94 -5.57 8.36
N TYR A 291 -3.71 -5.97 8.06
CA TYR A 291 -2.65 -6.20 9.02
C TYR A 291 -2.39 -5.02 9.99
N LEU A 292 -2.58 -3.77 9.54
CA LEU A 292 -2.41 -2.58 10.35
C LEU A 292 -3.52 -2.39 11.40
N LEU A 293 -4.65 -3.07 11.23
CA LEU A 293 -5.82 -2.97 12.12
C LEU A 293 -5.75 -3.98 13.28
N LYS A 294 -4.57 -4.18 13.87
CA LYS A 294 -4.36 -5.11 14.99
C LYS A 294 -5.10 -4.70 16.25
N ASP A 295 -5.26 -3.41 16.45
CA ASP A 295 -6.00 -2.84 17.54
C ASP A 295 -7.39 -2.41 17.05
N LYS A 296 -8.43 -2.79 17.80
CA LYS A 296 -9.83 -2.38 17.54
C LYS A 296 -10.01 -0.85 17.56
N GLN A 297 -9.08 -0.12 18.11
CA GLN A 297 -9.06 1.35 18.05
C GLN A 297 -8.75 1.89 16.65
N GLN A 298 -8.01 1.14 15.83
CA GLN A 298 -7.61 1.55 14.49
C GLN A 298 -8.67 1.28 13.44
N GLY A 299 -9.47 0.22 13.61
CA GLY A 299 -10.45 -0.15 12.61
C GLY A 299 -11.09 -1.51 12.83
N MET A 300 -11.87 -1.92 11.84
CA MET A 300 -12.53 -3.22 11.77
C MET A 300 -12.31 -3.87 10.41
N ILE A 301 -12.24 -5.20 10.43
CA ILE A 301 -12.13 -6.02 9.22
C ILE A 301 -13.48 -6.71 9.02
N PHE A 302 -14.04 -6.63 7.82
CA PHE A 302 -15.19 -7.43 7.42
C PHE A 302 -14.76 -8.58 6.49
N THR A 303 -15.54 -9.65 6.51
CA THR A 303 -15.29 -10.87 5.73
C THR A 303 -16.14 -10.84 4.47
N LEU A 304 -15.51 -10.86 3.29
CA LEU A 304 -16.21 -10.78 2.00
C LEU A 304 -17.13 -11.98 1.76
N GLU A 305 -16.76 -13.15 2.29
CA GLU A 305 -17.49 -14.41 2.11
C GLU A 305 -18.75 -14.49 2.99
N GLU A 306 -18.88 -13.60 3.99
CA GLU A 306 -20.01 -13.59 4.89
C GLU A 306 -21.05 -12.54 4.48
N ALA A 307 -22.25 -13.00 4.16
CA ALA A 307 -23.36 -12.12 3.87
C ALA A 307 -23.60 -11.17 5.07
N GLN A 308 -23.87 -9.90 4.76
CA GLN A 308 -24.10 -8.84 5.75
C GLN A 308 -22.89 -8.43 6.61
N SER A 309 -21.71 -9.04 6.47
CA SER A 309 -20.53 -8.69 7.28
C SER A 309 -20.21 -7.18 7.17
N LEU A 310 -20.19 -6.60 5.97
CA LEU A 310 -20.00 -5.18 5.75
C LEU A 310 -21.10 -4.33 6.39
N SER A 311 -22.36 -4.73 6.24
CA SER A 311 -23.51 -4.01 6.86
C SER A 311 -23.40 -3.97 8.39
N ASN A 312 -23.08 -5.11 9.00
CA ASN A 312 -22.92 -5.22 10.44
C ASN A 312 -21.77 -4.33 10.97
N VAL A 313 -20.65 -4.31 10.25
CA VAL A 313 -19.51 -3.45 10.62
C VAL A 313 -19.88 -1.98 10.48
N ALA A 314 -20.61 -1.59 9.44
CA ALA A 314 -21.09 -0.21 9.26
C ALA A 314 -22.03 0.20 10.41
N ASP A 315 -22.96 -0.68 10.82
CA ASP A 315 -23.88 -0.41 11.91
C ASP A 315 -23.15 -0.23 13.26
N VAL A 316 -22.11 -1.03 13.50
CA VAL A 316 -21.25 -0.89 14.68
C VAL A 316 -20.52 0.47 14.65
N CYS A 317 -20.02 0.91 13.51
CA CYS A 317 -19.35 2.20 13.38
C CYS A 317 -20.32 3.37 13.59
N ILE A 318 -21.53 3.29 13.05
CA ILE A 318 -22.59 4.28 13.29
C ILE A 318 -22.88 4.40 14.78
N ALA A 319 -23.11 3.28 15.46
CA ALA A 319 -23.38 3.25 16.89
C ALA A 319 -22.21 3.78 17.75
N LYS A 320 -20.98 3.67 17.27
CA LYS A 320 -19.76 4.11 17.96
C LYS A 320 -19.21 5.44 17.44
N LYS A 321 -19.98 6.22 16.70
CA LYS A 321 -19.53 7.46 16.07
C LYS A 321 -18.78 8.40 17.01
N ASP A 322 -19.34 8.65 18.19
CA ASP A 322 -18.75 9.58 19.16
C ASP A 322 -17.42 9.06 19.68
N TRP A 323 -17.34 7.79 20.02
CA TRP A 323 -16.09 7.14 20.41
C TRP A 323 -15.03 7.17 19.29
N ILE A 324 -15.42 6.96 18.03
CA ILE A 324 -14.52 7.06 16.87
C ILE A 324 -13.91 8.47 16.81
N ARG A 325 -14.68 9.51 17.10
CA ARG A 325 -14.23 10.90 17.10
C ARG A 325 -13.34 11.23 18.30
N GLU A 326 -13.73 10.77 19.49
CA GLU A 326 -12.98 11.01 20.72
C GLU A 326 -11.58 10.37 20.69
N THR A 327 -11.41 9.24 19.99
CA THR A 327 -10.15 8.48 19.93
C THR A 327 -9.25 8.81 18.73
N VAL A 328 -9.50 9.89 17.99
CA VAL A 328 -8.68 10.30 16.82
C VAL A 328 -7.20 10.45 17.18
N ASN A 329 -6.88 11.17 18.28
CA ASN A 329 -5.49 11.41 18.69
C ASN A 329 -4.77 10.14 19.14
N GLU A 330 -5.49 9.19 19.72
CA GLU A 330 -4.94 7.88 20.08
C GLU A 330 -4.56 7.08 18.82
N ARG A 331 -5.43 7.10 17.80
CA ARG A 331 -5.13 6.47 16.50
C ARG A 331 -3.92 7.08 15.82
N ILE A 332 -3.82 8.42 15.79
CA ILE A 332 -2.65 9.12 15.25
C ILE A 332 -1.39 8.70 15.99
N THR A 333 -1.42 8.66 17.32
CA THR A 333 -0.27 8.27 18.15
C THR A 333 0.13 6.81 17.91
N CYS A 334 -0.85 5.92 17.83
CA CYS A 334 -0.62 4.51 17.54
C CYS A 334 0.02 4.31 16.16
N SER A 335 -0.44 5.07 15.16
CA SER A 335 0.06 4.99 13.78
C SER A 335 1.53 5.40 13.66
N LYS A 336 2.02 6.33 14.48
CA LYS A 336 3.44 6.73 14.51
C LYS A 336 4.40 5.58 14.80
N ASN A 337 3.93 4.52 15.44
CA ASN A 337 4.76 3.37 15.81
C ASN A 337 4.85 2.30 14.71
N TYR A 338 4.03 2.41 13.65
CA TYR A 338 3.91 1.37 12.61
C TYR A 338 4.09 1.88 11.19
N ILE A 339 3.97 3.17 10.97
CA ILE A 339 4.00 3.85 9.66
C ILE A 339 5.11 4.90 9.65
#